data_8cdd9a3c4ca82c2a09761e3a76b65d32
#
_entry.id   8cdd9a3c4ca82c2a09761e3a76b65d32
#
_cell.length_a   1.000
_cell.length_b   1.000
_cell.length_c   1.000
_cell.angle_alpha   90.00
_cell.angle_beta   90.00
_cell.angle_gamma   90.00
#
_symmetry.space_group_name_H-M   'P 1'
#
loop_
_entity.id
_entity.type
_entity.pdbx_description
1 polymer ?
#
loop_
_entity_poly.entity_id
_entity_poly.type
_entity_poly.pdbx_seq_one_letter_code
_entity_poly.pdbx_strand_id
1 'polypeptide(L)'
;VISLQGGYHGATMGTFAVCGLPHLSQAYAPLAVPGFAKVAPPHPFRDLQGGTEADLIARRIAELREAIVREGPDTVSAVIMEPVLSSGGFIMPPIGWLRAVRALCDELDVLLIADEVITGFGRIGRGFAFEHDQVVPDLLPVAKGITSGYIPLSASIARTRLAEAFSDTTTQENVHPNTYAAHPVACAAALANLRIMEQDNLVANAAAMGERLVDGLRRAVGKHPIVG
;
A
#
# COMPACT_ATOMS: atom_id res chain seq x y z
N VAL A 1 6.42 -1.25 13.87
CA VAL A 1 5.96 -1.37 12.46
C VAL A 1 7.10 -1.00 11.52
N ILE A 2 7.24 -1.74 10.43
CA ILE A 2 8.24 -1.46 9.39
C ILE A 2 7.54 -0.95 8.13
N SER A 3 8.10 0.09 7.48
CA SER A 3 7.58 0.69 6.26
C SER A 3 8.68 0.87 5.20
N LEU A 4 8.30 1.28 3.99
CA LEU A 4 9.25 1.57 2.92
C LEU A 4 9.71 3.03 2.95
N GLN A 5 10.99 3.25 2.68
CA GLN A 5 11.52 4.58 2.33
C GLN A 5 10.77 5.10 1.10
N GLY A 6 10.38 6.37 1.11
CA GLY A 6 9.55 6.96 0.06
C GLY A 6 8.04 6.68 0.20
N GLY A 7 7.60 5.81 1.14
CA GLY A 7 6.18 5.53 1.37
C GLY A 7 5.43 6.69 2.02
N TYR A 8 4.15 6.85 1.66
CA TYR A 8 3.26 7.84 2.25
C TYR A 8 1.99 7.17 2.77
N HIS A 9 1.73 7.31 4.07
CA HIS A 9 0.63 6.63 4.77
C HIS A 9 -0.28 7.58 5.54
N GLY A 10 -0.19 8.87 5.27
CA GLY A 10 -1.02 9.90 5.90
C GLY A 10 -0.21 10.96 6.67
N ALA A 11 -0.91 11.90 7.30
CA ALA A 11 -0.34 13.07 7.95
C ALA A 11 -0.79 13.25 9.41
N THR A 12 -1.36 12.24 10.05
CA THR A 12 -1.55 12.22 11.50
C THR A 12 -0.24 11.87 12.20
N MET A 13 -0.10 12.14 13.50
CA MET A 13 1.15 11.91 14.23
C MET A 13 1.68 10.47 14.07
N GLY A 14 0.82 9.46 14.21
CA GLY A 14 1.19 8.05 14.03
C GLY A 14 1.58 7.74 12.60
N THR A 15 0.78 8.16 11.61
CA THR A 15 1.07 7.89 10.19
C THR A 15 2.27 8.70 9.68
N PHE A 16 2.54 9.88 10.25
CA PHE A 16 3.77 10.62 9.98
C PHE A 16 5.02 9.84 10.33
N ALA A 17 5.01 9.16 11.48
CA ALA A 17 6.13 8.32 11.91
C ALA A 17 6.34 7.12 10.97
N VAL A 18 5.27 6.60 10.36
CA VAL A 18 5.31 5.52 9.36
C VAL A 18 5.82 6.00 8.00
N CYS A 19 5.51 7.25 7.59
CA CYS A 19 5.91 7.77 6.28
C CYS A 19 7.42 7.74 6.08
N GLY A 20 7.84 7.31 4.88
CA GLY A 20 9.25 7.24 4.47
C GLY A 20 9.74 8.43 3.66
N LEU A 21 9.01 9.56 3.65
CA LEU A 21 9.34 10.78 2.90
C LEU A 21 10.03 11.80 3.84
N PRO A 22 11.37 11.96 3.76
CA PRO A 22 12.12 12.80 4.72
C PRO A 22 11.66 14.24 4.76
N HIS A 23 11.31 14.84 3.63
CA HIS A 23 10.88 16.24 3.55
C HIS A 23 9.56 16.49 4.31
N LEU A 24 8.73 15.46 4.50
CA LEU A 24 7.52 15.56 5.31
C LEU A 24 7.81 15.33 6.80
N SER A 25 8.66 14.35 7.11
CA SER A 25 8.92 13.93 8.49
C SER A 25 9.89 14.85 9.25
N GLN A 26 10.82 15.53 8.57
CA GLN A 26 11.83 16.38 9.23
C GLN A 26 11.25 17.52 10.04
N ALA A 27 10.22 18.20 9.52
CA ALA A 27 9.60 19.32 10.22
C ALA A 27 8.92 18.93 11.57
N TYR A 28 8.54 17.66 11.68
CA TYR A 28 7.85 17.11 12.86
C TYR A 28 8.69 16.10 13.64
N ALA A 29 9.97 15.93 13.28
CA ALA A 29 10.85 14.96 13.90
C ALA A 29 10.86 15.00 15.45
N PRO A 30 10.81 16.19 16.13
CA PRO A 30 10.74 16.24 17.58
C PRO A 30 9.45 15.65 18.19
N LEU A 31 8.41 15.48 17.37
CA LEU A 31 7.11 14.93 17.77
C LEU A 31 6.91 13.50 17.27
N ALA A 32 7.93 12.91 16.64
CA ALA A 32 7.82 11.58 16.05
C ALA A 32 7.57 10.51 17.11
N VAL A 33 6.54 9.71 16.88
CA VAL A 33 6.25 8.54 17.72
C VAL A 33 7.31 7.46 17.44
N PRO A 34 7.94 6.86 18.48
CA PRO A 34 8.91 5.78 18.30
C PRO A 34 8.26 4.47 17.87
N GLY A 35 9.07 3.48 17.44
CA GLY A 35 8.59 2.14 17.08
C GLY A 35 8.34 1.94 15.58
N PHE A 36 8.93 2.80 14.74
CA PHE A 36 8.82 2.69 13.29
C PHE A 36 10.19 2.64 12.62
N ALA A 37 10.48 1.51 11.96
CA ALA A 37 11.67 1.32 11.14
C ALA A 37 11.35 1.44 9.64
N LYS A 38 12.36 1.73 8.82
CA LYS A 38 12.20 1.91 7.38
C LYS A 38 13.25 1.12 6.62
N VAL A 39 12.81 0.46 5.54
CA VAL A 39 13.68 -0.27 4.60
C VAL A 39 13.57 0.30 3.20
N ALA A 40 14.55 0.03 2.36
CA ALA A 40 14.53 0.49 0.98
C ALA A 40 13.47 -0.27 0.15
N PRO A 41 12.72 0.43 -0.74
CA PRO A 41 11.83 -0.24 -1.68
C PRO A 41 12.62 -0.93 -2.80
N PRO A 42 12.05 -1.93 -3.51
CA PRO A 42 12.63 -2.40 -4.76
C PRO A 42 12.39 -1.35 -5.85
N HIS A 43 13.47 -0.81 -6.43
CA HIS A 43 13.40 0.19 -7.50
C HIS A 43 14.07 -0.36 -8.77
N PRO A 44 13.32 -1.02 -9.69
CA PRO A 44 13.92 -1.72 -10.84
C PRO A 44 14.86 -0.83 -11.65
N PHE A 45 14.44 0.38 -11.99
CA PHE A 45 15.25 1.29 -12.79
C PHE A 45 16.62 1.65 -12.18
N ARG A 46 16.71 1.70 -10.84
CA ARG A 46 17.95 2.11 -10.15
C ARG A 46 18.75 0.96 -9.57
N ASP A 47 18.06 -0.10 -9.15
CA ASP A 47 18.63 -1.11 -8.26
C ASP A 47 18.96 -2.43 -8.96
N LEU A 48 18.61 -2.62 -10.24
CA LEU A 48 18.94 -3.86 -10.95
C LEU A 48 20.43 -4.11 -11.07
N GLN A 49 21.24 -3.06 -11.32
CA GLN A 49 22.72 -3.12 -11.35
C GLN A 49 23.27 -4.28 -12.20
N GLY A 50 22.58 -4.62 -13.29
CA GLY A 50 22.92 -5.74 -14.16
C GLY A 50 22.38 -7.12 -13.70
N GLY A 51 21.70 -7.19 -12.55
CA GLY A 51 20.99 -8.38 -12.09
C GLY A 51 19.57 -8.48 -12.65
N THR A 52 18.83 -9.48 -12.20
CA THR A 52 17.43 -9.71 -12.56
C THR A 52 16.47 -9.09 -11.53
N GLU A 53 15.19 -8.96 -11.90
CA GLU A 53 14.14 -8.57 -10.95
C GLU A 53 14.02 -9.56 -9.79
N ALA A 54 14.25 -10.86 -10.04
CA ALA A 54 14.27 -11.87 -8.99
C ALA A 54 15.41 -11.65 -7.98
N ASP A 55 16.61 -11.28 -8.46
CA ASP A 55 17.74 -10.93 -7.58
C ASP A 55 17.43 -9.70 -6.74
N LEU A 56 16.75 -8.71 -7.35
CA LEU A 56 16.32 -7.50 -6.63
C LEU A 56 15.32 -7.84 -5.54
N ILE A 57 14.30 -8.65 -5.83
CA ILE A 57 13.33 -9.12 -4.85
C ILE A 57 14.05 -9.85 -3.71
N ALA A 58 14.91 -10.83 -4.02
CA ALA A 58 15.61 -11.62 -3.03
C ALA A 58 16.45 -10.75 -2.08
N ARG A 59 17.18 -9.78 -2.63
CA ARG A 59 17.98 -8.82 -1.84
C ARG A 59 17.11 -7.97 -0.91
N ARG A 60 16.01 -7.39 -1.42
CA ARG A 60 15.11 -6.56 -0.61
C ARG A 60 14.35 -7.34 0.45
N ILE A 61 14.03 -8.61 0.19
CA ILE A 61 13.44 -9.51 1.19
C ILE A 61 14.45 -9.83 2.29
N ALA A 62 15.72 -10.05 1.94
CA ALA A 62 16.78 -10.25 2.95
C ALA A 62 16.94 -9.01 3.84
N GLU A 63 16.98 -7.81 3.26
CA GLU A 63 17.04 -6.54 4.00
C GLU A 63 15.83 -6.34 4.92
N LEU A 64 14.63 -6.67 4.46
CA LEU A 64 13.40 -6.60 5.27
C LEU A 64 13.45 -7.60 6.41
N ARG A 65 13.89 -8.83 6.15
CA ARG A 65 14.09 -9.86 7.18
C ARG A 65 15.09 -9.40 8.25
N GLU A 66 16.24 -8.89 7.83
CA GLU A 66 17.25 -8.35 8.75
C GLU A 66 16.70 -7.22 9.62
N ALA A 67 15.87 -6.35 9.03
CA ALA A 67 15.21 -5.28 9.78
C ALA A 67 14.25 -5.83 10.84
N ILE A 68 13.42 -6.83 10.50
CA ILE A 68 12.50 -7.47 11.46
C ILE A 68 13.29 -8.14 12.59
N VAL A 69 14.35 -8.89 12.26
CA VAL A 69 15.19 -9.57 13.24
C VAL A 69 15.90 -8.58 14.16
N ARG A 70 16.42 -7.49 13.62
CA ARG A 70 17.11 -6.44 14.40
C ARG A 70 16.18 -5.72 15.38
N GLU A 71 14.94 -5.43 14.97
CA GLU A 71 13.93 -4.84 15.85
C GLU A 71 13.39 -5.85 16.89
N GLY A 72 13.62 -7.15 16.68
CA GLY A 72 13.07 -8.25 17.45
C GLY A 72 11.72 -8.71 16.86
N PRO A 73 11.63 -9.93 16.32
CA PRO A 73 10.44 -10.41 15.62
C PRO A 73 9.18 -10.32 16.50
N ASP A 74 9.29 -10.63 17.79
CA ASP A 74 8.19 -10.55 18.77
C ASP A 74 7.72 -9.11 19.05
N THR A 75 8.45 -8.09 18.59
CA THR A 75 8.12 -6.68 18.78
C THR A 75 7.60 -6.02 17.50
N VAL A 76 7.74 -6.67 16.35
CA VAL A 76 7.28 -6.15 15.05
C VAL A 76 5.87 -6.64 14.77
N SER A 77 4.88 -5.78 14.97
CA SER A 77 3.47 -6.14 14.73
C SER A 77 3.09 -6.19 13.25
N ALA A 78 3.68 -5.35 12.41
CA ALA A 78 3.29 -5.27 11.01
C ALA A 78 4.38 -4.70 10.09
N VAL A 79 4.31 -5.10 8.82
CA VAL A 79 4.93 -4.42 7.69
C VAL A 79 3.84 -3.69 6.92
N ILE A 80 4.01 -2.39 6.67
CA ILE A 80 3.09 -1.58 5.86
C ILE A 80 3.79 -1.10 4.59
N MET A 81 3.09 -1.18 3.46
CA MET A 81 3.58 -0.67 2.18
C MET A 81 2.45 -0.30 1.22
N GLU A 82 2.72 0.67 0.36
CA GLU A 82 1.96 0.87 -0.86
C GLU A 82 2.38 -0.21 -1.87
N PRO A 83 1.46 -0.94 -2.53
CA PRO A 83 1.83 -1.89 -3.59
C PRO A 83 2.54 -1.24 -4.78
N VAL A 84 2.23 0.02 -5.07
CA VAL A 84 2.98 0.92 -5.94
C VAL A 84 3.35 2.14 -5.12
N LEU A 85 4.61 2.44 -5.02
CA LEU A 85 5.11 3.56 -4.20
C LEU A 85 4.78 4.89 -4.89
N SER A 86 3.59 5.42 -4.63
CA SER A 86 3.02 6.53 -5.38
C SER A 86 3.68 7.88 -5.11
N SER A 87 3.63 8.35 -3.88
CA SER A 87 4.22 9.64 -3.49
C SER A 87 5.76 9.64 -3.56
N GLY A 88 6.38 8.48 -3.51
CA GLY A 88 7.82 8.28 -3.66
C GLY A 88 8.33 8.34 -5.11
N GLY A 89 7.44 8.57 -6.10
CA GLY A 89 7.83 8.71 -7.51
C GLY A 89 7.19 7.71 -8.46
N PHE A 90 6.06 7.13 -8.10
CA PHE A 90 5.35 6.08 -8.87
C PHE A 90 6.25 4.90 -9.21
N ILE A 91 7.00 4.43 -8.20
CA ILE A 91 7.88 3.29 -8.35
C ILE A 91 7.05 2.01 -8.37
N MET A 92 7.09 1.34 -9.53
CA MET A 92 6.48 0.02 -9.73
C MET A 92 7.46 -1.04 -9.22
N PRO A 93 7.13 -1.82 -8.20
CA PRO A 93 7.98 -2.95 -7.81
C PRO A 93 7.91 -4.07 -8.88
N PRO A 94 8.89 -4.96 -8.93
CA PRO A 94 8.80 -6.16 -9.77
C PRO A 94 7.59 -7.02 -9.38
N ILE A 95 6.99 -7.68 -10.36
CA ILE A 95 5.92 -8.67 -10.12
C ILE A 95 6.46 -9.78 -9.21
N GLY A 96 5.71 -10.17 -8.20
CA GLY A 96 6.11 -11.13 -7.18
C GLY A 96 6.71 -10.50 -5.91
N TRP A 97 6.96 -9.18 -5.91
CA TRP A 97 7.45 -8.49 -4.71
C TRP A 97 6.49 -8.64 -3.53
N LEU A 98 5.23 -8.27 -3.71
CA LEU A 98 4.24 -8.32 -2.61
C LEU A 98 3.99 -9.76 -2.16
N ARG A 99 4.09 -10.74 -3.07
CA ARG A 99 4.01 -12.16 -2.73
C ARG A 99 5.18 -12.61 -1.85
N ALA A 100 6.40 -12.17 -2.18
CA ALA A 100 7.57 -12.47 -1.38
C ALA A 100 7.50 -11.83 0.01
N VAL A 101 6.99 -10.59 0.11
CA VAL A 101 6.73 -9.94 1.41
C VAL A 101 5.67 -10.70 2.21
N ARG A 102 4.58 -11.13 1.57
CA ARG A 102 3.55 -11.93 2.25
C ARG A 102 4.12 -13.21 2.83
N ALA A 103 4.93 -13.93 2.04
CA ALA A 103 5.57 -15.16 2.50
C ALA A 103 6.51 -14.92 3.70
N LEU A 104 7.28 -13.84 3.68
CA LEU A 104 8.13 -13.45 4.82
C LEU A 104 7.30 -13.09 6.06
N CYS A 105 6.22 -12.35 5.88
CA CYS A 105 5.32 -11.98 6.98
C CYS A 105 4.65 -13.22 7.60
N ASP A 106 4.23 -14.18 6.77
CA ASP A 106 3.64 -15.43 7.24
C ASP A 106 4.67 -16.29 8.00
N GLU A 107 5.92 -16.33 7.54
CA GLU A 107 7.00 -17.07 8.21
C GLU A 107 7.34 -16.50 9.60
N LEU A 108 7.29 -15.17 9.75
CA LEU A 108 7.69 -14.46 10.97
C LEU A 108 6.51 -14.06 11.87
N ASP A 109 5.29 -14.48 11.53
CA ASP A 109 4.03 -14.12 12.21
C ASP A 109 3.83 -12.58 12.36
N VAL A 110 4.17 -11.85 11.29
CA VAL A 110 4.04 -10.39 11.21
C VAL A 110 2.88 -10.05 10.27
N LEU A 111 2.05 -9.06 10.61
CA LEU A 111 0.94 -8.65 9.76
C LEU A 111 1.42 -7.90 8.51
N LEU A 112 0.76 -8.14 7.36
CA LEU A 112 0.94 -7.35 6.14
C LEU A 112 -0.20 -6.35 5.98
N ILE A 113 0.15 -5.07 5.92
CA ILE A 113 -0.76 -3.96 5.61
C ILE A 113 -0.45 -3.48 4.19
N ALA A 114 -1.35 -3.69 3.25
CA ALA A 114 -1.24 -3.14 1.90
C ALA A 114 -2.04 -1.83 1.82
N ASP A 115 -1.35 -0.72 1.75
CA ASP A 115 -1.98 0.59 1.61
C ASP A 115 -2.43 0.83 0.17
N GLU A 116 -3.70 0.61 -0.09
CA GLU A 116 -4.33 0.74 -1.40
C GLU A 116 -5.14 2.05 -1.55
N VAL A 117 -4.81 3.04 -0.75
CA VAL A 117 -5.47 4.35 -0.80
C VAL A 117 -5.36 4.99 -2.20
N ILE A 118 -4.26 4.74 -2.93
CA ILE A 118 -4.07 5.23 -4.30
C ILE A 118 -4.32 4.14 -5.34
N THR A 119 -3.85 2.94 -5.11
CA THR A 119 -3.87 1.86 -6.10
C THR A 119 -5.20 1.13 -6.22
N GLY A 120 -6.07 1.22 -5.21
CA GLY A 120 -7.36 0.57 -5.19
C GLY A 120 -8.40 1.16 -6.17
N PHE A 121 -9.51 0.47 -6.27
CA PHE A 121 -10.69 0.87 -7.06
C PHE A 121 -10.39 1.08 -8.54
N GLY A 122 -9.68 0.15 -9.16
CA GLY A 122 -9.46 0.12 -10.61
C GLY A 122 -8.30 0.96 -11.11
N ARG A 123 -7.57 1.69 -10.25
CA ARG A 123 -6.50 2.61 -10.66
C ARG A 123 -5.43 1.97 -11.53
N ILE A 124 -5.15 0.70 -11.31
CA ILE A 124 -4.10 -0.07 -11.99
C ILE A 124 -4.65 -1.18 -12.90
N GLY A 125 -5.92 -1.09 -13.30
CA GLY A 125 -6.57 -2.08 -14.16
C GLY A 125 -6.98 -3.38 -13.44
N ARG A 126 -6.96 -3.38 -12.12
CA ARG A 126 -7.49 -4.40 -11.21
C ARG A 126 -8.31 -3.72 -10.14
N GLY A 127 -9.14 -4.46 -9.42
CA GLY A 127 -9.86 -3.93 -8.26
C GLY A 127 -8.88 -3.35 -7.24
N PHE A 128 -7.86 -4.12 -6.93
CA PHE A 128 -6.76 -3.76 -6.04
C PHE A 128 -5.41 -4.25 -6.57
N ALA A 129 -4.32 -3.59 -6.18
CA ALA A 129 -2.98 -3.91 -6.66
C ALA A 129 -2.48 -5.26 -6.15
N PHE A 130 -2.86 -5.68 -4.95
CA PHE A 130 -2.47 -6.97 -4.40
C PHE A 130 -2.91 -8.16 -5.26
N GLU A 131 -3.94 -7.96 -6.12
CA GLU A 131 -4.45 -9.00 -7.02
C GLU A 131 -3.40 -9.38 -8.09
N HIS A 132 -2.51 -8.47 -8.48
CA HIS A 132 -1.44 -8.79 -9.43
C HIS A 132 -0.49 -9.86 -8.90
N ASP A 133 -0.21 -9.85 -7.61
CA ASP A 133 0.64 -10.82 -6.95
C ASP A 133 -0.15 -11.99 -6.34
N GLN A 134 -1.48 -11.99 -6.48
CA GLN A 134 -2.37 -13.04 -5.98
C GLN A 134 -2.21 -13.28 -4.47
N VAL A 135 -2.02 -12.22 -3.70
CA VAL A 135 -1.94 -12.26 -2.23
C VAL A 135 -3.13 -11.59 -1.61
N VAL A 136 -3.41 -11.89 -0.35
CA VAL A 136 -4.40 -11.18 0.45
C VAL A 136 -3.69 -10.58 1.66
N PRO A 137 -3.67 -9.25 1.82
CA PRO A 137 -3.09 -8.61 3.00
C PRO A 137 -3.95 -8.90 4.25
N ASP A 138 -3.39 -8.67 5.43
CA ASP A 138 -4.13 -8.77 6.68
C ASP A 138 -5.00 -7.54 6.93
N LEU A 139 -4.48 -6.37 6.55
CA LEU A 139 -5.17 -5.08 6.62
C LEU A 139 -5.04 -4.35 5.29
N LEU A 140 -6.11 -3.66 4.91
CA LEU A 140 -6.24 -2.95 3.64
C LEU A 140 -6.84 -1.56 3.90
N PRO A 141 -6.03 -0.53 4.14
CA PRO A 141 -6.48 0.85 4.12
C PRO A 141 -6.89 1.28 2.72
N VAL A 142 -8.07 1.90 2.61
CA VAL A 142 -8.64 2.40 1.35
C VAL A 142 -9.27 3.77 1.53
N ALA A 143 -9.21 4.60 0.48
CA ALA A 143 -9.82 5.92 0.43
C ALA A 143 -9.98 6.37 -1.04
N LYS A 144 -9.92 7.63 -1.31
CA LYS A 144 -9.89 8.29 -2.65
C LYS A 144 -10.86 7.66 -3.66
N GLY A 145 -10.44 6.59 -4.33
CA GLY A 145 -11.23 5.87 -5.34
C GLY A 145 -12.56 5.33 -4.82
N ILE A 146 -12.69 5.08 -3.52
CA ILE A 146 -13.94 4.55 -2.93
C ILE A 146 -15.16 5.44 -3.21
N THR A 147 -14.96 6.76 -3.29
CA THR A 147 -16.00 7.75 -3.60
C THR A 147 -15.67 8.59 -4.84
N SER A 148 -14.59 8.31 -5.56
CA SER A 148 -14.09 9.12 -6.68
C SER A 148 -13.94 10.62 -6.36
N GLY A 149 -13.72 10.96 -5.09
CA GLY A 149 -13.52 12.34 -4.64
C GLY A 149 -14.81 13.15 -4.43
N TYR A 150 -15.99 12.58 -4.60
CA TYR A 150 -17.25 13.29 -4.39
C TYR A 150 -17.49 13.69 -2.93
N ILE A 151 -17.07 12.82 -1.98
CA ILE A 151 -17.17 13.07 -0.56
C ILE A 151 -16.01 12.36 0.17
N PRO A 152 -15.47 12.95 1.24
CA PRO A 152 -14.44 12.29 2.04
C PRO A 152 -14.96 10.99 2.67
N LEU A 153 -14.29 9.87 2.36
CA LEU A 153 -14.51 8.58 2.99
C LEU A 153 -13.23 7.77 2.93
N SER A 154 -12.99 7.04 3.99
CA SER A 154 -11.94 6.01 4.05
C SER A 154 -12.46 4.81 4.82
N ALA A 155 -11.82 3.67 4.61
CA ALA A 155 -12.08 2.47 5.38
C ALA A 155 -10.77 1.72 5.64
N SER A 156 -10.74 0.96 6.73
CA SER A 156 -9.73 -0.06 7.00
C SER A 156 -10.42 -1.41 6.94
N ILE A 157 -10.06 -2.22 5.97
CA ILE A 157 -10.60 -3.56 5.79
C ILE A 157 -9.63 -4.53 6.44
N ALA A 158 -10.13 -5.42 7.27
CA ALA A 158 -9.32 -6.41 7.98
C ALA A 158 -9.79 -7.83 7.64
N ARG A 159 -8.88 -8.79 7.69
CA ARG A 159 -9.26 -10.20 7.69
C ARG A 159 -10.14 -10.51 8.88
N THR A 160 -11.12 -11.37 8.70
CA THR A 160 -12.10 -11.77 9.74
C THR A 160 -11.42 -12.17 11.05
N ARG A 161 -10.35 -12.97 11.00
CA ARG A 161 -9.58 -13.38 12.18
C ARG A 161 -9.07 -12.22 13.05
N LEU A 162 -8.77 -11.06 12.43
CA LEU A 162 -8.34 -9.87 13.17
C LEU A 162 -9.52 -9.13 13.78
N ALA A 163 -10.66 -9.08 13.08
CA ALA A 163 -11.88 -8.48 13.60
C ALA A 163 -12.44 -9.27 14.79
N GLU A 164 -12.37 -10.59 14.73
CA GLU A 164 -12.81 -11.50 15.81
C GLU A 164 -12.05 -11.27 17.12
N ALA A 165 -10.77 -10.86 17.06
CA ALA A 165 -9.99 -10.53 18.24
C ALA A 165 -10.56 -9.36 19.07
N PHE A 166 -11.49 -8.57 18.49
CA PHE A 166 -12.12 -7.41 19.13
C PHE A 166 -13.61 -7.64 19.43
N SER A 167 -14.18 -8.82 19.13
CA SER A 167 -15.63 -9.04 19.14
C SER A 167 -16.19 -9.60 20.44
N ASP A 168 -15.39 -10.23 21.30
CA ASP A 168 -15.94 -11.13 22.33
C ASP A 168 -15.77 -10.69 23.79
N THR A 169 -15.08 -9.58 24.09
CA THR A 169 -14.91 -9.14 25.47
C THR A 169 -14.87 -7.63 25.61
N THR A 170 -15.42 -7.10 26.69
CA THR A 170 -15.35 -5.69 27.08
C THR A 170 -13.93 -5.16 27.26
N THR A 171 -12.92 -6.04 27.34
CA THR A 171 -11.51 -5.70 27.49
C THR A 171 -10.76 -5.65 26.16
N GLN A 172 -11.36 -6.10 25.06
CA GLN A 172 -10.80 -6.18 23.73
C GLN A 172 -11.60 -5.39 22.68
N GLU A 173 -12.44 -4.49 23.11
CA GLU A 173 -13.18 -3.62 22.18
C GLU A 173 -12.22 -2.74 21.38
N ASN A 174 -12.51 -2.56 20.10
CA ASN A 174 -11.82 -1.56 19.29
C ASN A 174 -12.24 -0.15 19.72
N VAL A 175 -11.44 0.44 20.59
CA VAL A 175 -11.67 1.76 21.18
C VAL A 175 -11.17 2.91 20.29
N HIS A 176 -11.25 2.82 18.98
CA HIS A 176 -10.94 3.93 18.08
C HIS A 176 -12.21 4.67 17.64
N PRO A 177 -12.79 5.53 18.51
CA PRO A 177 -14.03 6.22 18.20
C PRO A 177 -13.78 7.28 17.11
N ASN A 178 -14.68 7.31 16.13
CA ASN A 178 -14.71 8.34 15.10
C ASN A 178 -16.14 8.83 14.94
N THR A 179 -16.41 10.08 15.29
CA THR A 179 -17.74 10.70 15.27
C THR A 179 -18.43 10.58 13.91
N TYR A 180 -17.68 10.62 12.82
CA TYR A 180 -18.21 10.51 11.45
C TYR A 180 -18.00 9.14 10.82
N ALA A 181 -17.68 8.11 11.59
CA ALA A 181 -17.64 6.74 11.09
C ALA A 181 -19.01 6.34 10.51
N ALA A 182 -19.00 5.62 9.39
CA ALA A 182 -20.20 5.17 8.68
C ALA A 182 -21.19 6.31 8.33
N HIS A 183 -20.70 7.53 8.03
CA HIS A 183 -21.54 8.66 7.65
C HIS A 183 -22.47 8.25 6.47
N PRO A 184 -23.81 8.32 6.63
CA PRO A 184 -24.73 7.68 5.68
C PRO A 184 -24.63 8.26 4.25
N VAL A 185 -24.42 9.56 4.11
CA VAL A 185 -24.25 10.19 2.79
C VAL A 185 -22.95 9.75 2.13
N ALA A 186 -21.87 9.64 2.88
CA ALA A 186 -20.59 9.17 2.35
C ALA A 186 -20.66 7.69 1.92
N CYS A 187 -21.31 6.86 2.73
CA CYS A 187 -21.54 5.45 2.38
C CYS A 187 -22.45 5.30 1.16
N ALA A 188 -23.52 6.12 1.04
CA ALA A 188 -24.38 6.12 -0.13
C ALA A 188 -23.62 6.53 -1.41
N ALA A 189 -22.76 7.56 -1.33
CA ALA A 189 -21.91 7.98 -2.44
C ALA A 189 -20.91 6.88 -2.86
N ALA A 190 -20.29 6.21 -1.89
CA ALA A 190 -19.41 5.07 -2.16
C ALA A 190 -20.15 3.93 -2.87
N LEU A 191 -21.33 3.55 -2.38
CA LEU A 191 -22.15 2.50 -3.00
C LEU A 191 -22.57 2.87 -4.42
N ALA A 192 -22.95 4.13 -4.68
CA ALA A 192 -23.26 4.59 -6.01
C ALA A 192 -22.02 4.52 -6.93
N ASN A 193 -20.87 4.99 -6.47
CA ASN A 193 -19.61 4.92 -7.20
C ASN A 193 -19.22 3.48 -7.55
N LEU A 194 -19.27 2.55 -6.59
CA LEU A 194 -18.95 1.15 -6.83
C LEU A 194 -19.90 0.50 -7.85
N ARG A 195 -21.20 0.79 -7.79
CA ARG A 195 -22.16 0.31 -8.78
C ARG A 195 -21.86 0.83 -10.20
N ILE A 196 -21.51 2.10 -10.36
CA ILE A 196 -21.11 2.68 -11.64
C ILE A 196 -19.84 1.99 -12.16
N MET A 197 -18.85 1.78 -11.30
CA MET A 197 -17.62 1.08 -11.68
C MET A 197 -17.89 -0.34 -12.21
N GLU A 198 -18.81 -1.05 -11.58
CA GLU A 198 -19.22 -2.39 -11.98
C GLU A 198 -20.06 -2.35 -13.28
N GLN A 199 -21.11 -1.54 -13.33
CA GLN A 199 -22.04 -1.43 -14.47
C GLN A 199 -21.33 -1.00 -15.76
N ASP A 200 -20.44 -0.03 -15.67
CA ASP A 200 -19.70 0.53 -16.81
C ASP A 200 -18.38 -0.20 -17.06
N ASN A 201 -18.08 -1.26 -16.30
CA ASN A 201 -16.87 -2.07 -16.44
C ASN A 201 -15.59 -1.22 -16.43
N LEU A 202 -15.53 -0.21 -15.53
CA LEU A 202 -14.47 0.81 -15.53
C LEU A 202 -13.08 0.24 -15.23
N VAL A 203 -12.99 -0.84 -14.45
CA VAL A 203 -11.72 -1.50 -14.14
C VAL A 203 -11.08 -2.08 -15.42
N ALA A 204 -11.85 -2.80 -16.23
CA ALA A 204 -11.37 -3.34 -17.51
C ALA A 204 -11.04 -2.23 -18.51
N ASN A 205 -11.85 -1.15 -18.57
CA ASN A 205 -11.54 0.02 -19.37
C ASN A 205 -10.22 0.67 -18.94
N ALA A 206 -9.96 0.80 -17.63
CA ALA A 206 -8.70 1.33 -17.12
C ALA A 206 -7.50 0.49 -17.55
N ALA A 207 -7.61 -0.86 -17.51
CA ALA A 207 -6.58 -1.77 -18.00
C ALA A 207 -6.28 -1.53 -19.48
N ALA A 208 -7.31 -1.57 -20.34
CA ALA A 208 -7.16 -1.41 -21.79
C ALA A 208 -6.61 -0.03 -22.17
N MET A 209 -7.09 1.04 -21.52
CA MET A 209 -6.60 2.39 -21.78
C MET A 209 -5.18 2.62 -21.24
N GLY A 210 -4.81 1.97 -20.13
CA GLY A 210 -3.46 1.97 -19.59
C GLY A 210 -2.46 1.35 -20.58
N GLU A 211 -2.76 0.18 -21.12
CA GLU A 211 -1.93 -0.47 -22.15
C GLU A 211 -1.78 0.43 -23.38
N ARG A 212 -2.89 0.98 -23.88
CA ARG A 212 -2.87 1.87 -25.04
C ARG A 212 -2.03 3.13 -24.79
N LEU A 213 -2.10 3.71 -23.60
CA LEU A 213 -1.32 4.88 -23.22
C LEU A 213 0.18 4.54 -23.17
N VAL A 214 0.56 3.45 -22.50
CA VAL A 214 1.96 3.01 -22.39
C VAL A 214 2.55 2.72 -23.77
N ASP A 215 1.82 2.01 -24.62
CA ASP A 215 2.25 1.74 -26.00
C ASP A 215 2.38 3.01 -26.85
N GLY A 216 1.48 3.96 -26.66
CA GLY A 216 1.57 5.27 -27.29
C GLY A 216 2.80 6.05 -26.87
N LEU A 217 3.08 6.09 -25.57
CA LEU A 217 4.27 6.75 -25.01
C LEU A 217 5.56 6.07 -25.48
N ARG A 218 5.63 4.74 -25.44
CA ARG A 218 6.80 3.99 -25.93
C ARG A 218 7.11 4.32 -27.39
N ARG A 219 6.09 4.42 -28.25
CA ARG A 219 6.26 4.82 -29.66
C ARG A 219 6.71 6.26 -29.81
N ALA A 220 6.14 7.18 -29.02
CA ALA A 220 6.39 8.60 -29.18
C ALA A 220 7.74 9.04 -28.60
N VAL A 221 8.10 8.55 -27.42
CA VAL A 221 9.26 9.07 -26.67
C VAL A 221 10.21 7.99 -26.13
N GLY A 222 9.89 6.70 -26.29
CA GLY A 222 10.68 5.60 -25.70
C GLY A 222 12.12 5.45 -26.24
N LYS A 223 12.47 6.14 -27.34
CA LYS A 223 13.84 6.20 -27.86
C LYS A 223 14.60 7.46 -27.43
N HIS A 224 13.96 8.35 -26.68
CA HIS A 224 14.60 9.59 -26.24
C HIS A 224 15.57 9.28 -25.07
N PRO A 225 16.81 9.81 -25.09
CA PRO A 225 17.85 9.41 -24.14
C PRO A 225 17.57 9.76 -22.67
N ILE A 226 16.58 10.63 -22.40
CA ILE A 226 16.17 10.96 -21.02
C ILE A 226 14.99 10.13 -20.52
N VAL A 227 14.43 9.24 -21.35
CA VAL A 227 13.34 8.35 -20.96
C VAL A 227 13.94 7.01 -20.57
N GLY A 228 13.70 6.62 -19.34
CA GLY A 228 14.15 5.34 -18.76
C GLY A 228 13.09 4.26 -18.78
#